data_8c1e0ac302cc0ad36628362c13fe1307
#
_entry.id   8c1e0ac302cc0ad36628362c13fe1307
#
_cell.length_a   1.000
_cell.length_b   1.000
_cell.length_c   1.000
_cell.angle_alpha   90.00
_cell.angle_beta   90.00
_cell.angle_gamma   90.00
#
_symmetry.space_group_name_H-M   'P 1'
#
loop_
_entity.id
_entity.type
_entity.pdbx_description
1 polymer ?
#
loop_
_entity_poly.entity_id
_entity_poly.type
_entity_poly.pdbx_seq_one_letter_code
_entity_poly.pdbx_strand_id
1 'polypeptide(L)'
;MTRDDPFAMSRRAVLQSTLGFGALALNGIMAAETLNRPDGRPHFMPKAKRVIWLFMRGGVSHMESFDPKPALNEFAGKSISETPYKSVLDASKIRKLRVPIKGDANGHTRIKIFPMQTGFKRYGQSGIEISDWFPNIGSCADDIAFIRSMWTSDNNHGAQVQFHSGRHFLDPRVPTIGAWINYGLGSLSENLPQFINIGPRFFDKKDAHYLGPAYDAVNLKIDPKNPLDYAKPSNGMTAAEQRRNLELTNKLNRFAAKQYPLDPVIEARIKSYELAFRMQTAVPDALDFSQESSETQKLYGLDRNETKSFGQQLLAARRLSERGVRFIQIMHGDGAAGAWDNHSGLKNGHSRLSRQVDLPTAGLLKDLKRRGLLEDTIVVFATEFGRTPGSQGADGRDHHSFGFSVWMAGGGIKGGITNGSTDELGYHAVEAPHYVTDVHATINHLMGIDPHKLEVPGHKRLEMDFGHVIEEIVF
;
A
#
# COMPACT_ATOMS: atom_id res chain seq x y z
N MET A 1 -49.10 22.97 -31.08
CA MET A 1 -48.63 21.75 -31.77
C MET A 1 -47.13 21.65 -31.55
N THR A 2 -46.72 20.99 -30.50
CA THR A 2 -45.32 20.71 -30.18
C THR A 2 -44.96 19.37 -30.79
N ARG A 3 -43.97 19.36 -31.66
CA ARG A 3 -43.43 18.14 -32.24
C ARG A 3 -42.66 17.37 -31.16
N ASP A 4 -43.20 16.23 -30.77
CA ASP A 4 -42.47 15.26 -29.99
C ASP A 4 -41.34 14.66 -30.83
N ASP A 5 -40.11 14.85 -30.38
CA ASP A 5 -38.90 14.24 -30.95
C ASP A 5 -38.87 12.75 -30.52
N PRO A 6 -39.03 11.78 -31.45
CA PRO A 6 -39.06 10.34 -31.08
C PRO A 6 -37.69 9.80 -30.63
N PHE A 7 -36.62 10.60 -30.60
CA PHE A 7 -35.29 10.23 -30.13
C PHE A 7 -34.90 10.82 -28.77
N ALA A 8 -35.82 11.49 -28.07
CA ALA A 8 -35.63 11.96 -26.73
C ALA A 8 -35.69 10.80 -25.72
N MET A 9 -34.87 9.79 -25.91
CA MET A 9 -34.55 8.88 -24.80
C MET A 9 -33.88 9.69 -23.70
N SER A 10 -34.54 9.77 -22.55
CA SER A 10 -34.01 10.55 -21.43
C SER A 10 -32.60 10.00 -21.11
N ARG A 11 -31.62 10.91 -20.94
CA ARG A 11 -30.25 10.57 -20.52
C ARG A 11 -30.20 9.62 -19.34
N ARG A 12 -31.26 9.59 -18.54
CA ARG A 12 -31.46 8.72 -17.39
C ARG A 12 -31.76 7.26 -17.77
N ALA A 13 -32.50 7.00 -18.86
CA ALA A 13 -32.83 5.65 -19.33
C ALA A 13 -31.62 4.96 -19.99
N VAL A 14 -30.78 5.71 -20.72
CA VAL A 14 -29.52 5.22 -21.28
C VAL A 14 -28.51 4.90 -20.18
N LEU A 15 -28.48 5.71 -19.11
CA LEU A 15 -27.62 5.48 -17.96
C LEU A 15 -28.03 4.27 -17.11
N GLN A 16 -29.33 3.94 -17.05
CA GLN A 16 -29.84 2.78 -16.31
C GLN A 16 -29.61 1.45 -17.02
N SER A 17 -29.52 1.43 -18.34
CA SER A 17 -29.27 0.20 -19.13
C SER A 17 -27.78 -0.20 -19.20
N THR A 18 -26.86 0.70 -18.83
CA THR A 18 -25.40 0.48 -18.78
C THR A 18 -24.87 0.37 -17.33
N LEU A 19 -25.74 0.11 -16.37
CA LEU A 19 -25.47 0.04 -14.94
C LEU A 19 -24.47 -1.07 -14.57
N GLY A 20 -23.23 -0.72 -14.60
CA GLY A 20 -22.05 -1.46 -14.12
C GLY A 20 -20.78 -0.63 -14.28
N PHE A 21 -20.67 0.10 -15.38
CA PHE A 21 -19.51 0.95 -15.68
C PHE A 21 -19.78 2.45 -15.46
N GLY A 22 -21.03 2.87 -15.33
CA GLY A 22 -21.41 4.27 -15.28
C GLY A 22 -21.07 4.99 -13.97
N ALA A 23 -20.98 4.30 -12.86
CA ALA A 23 -20.69 4.90 -11.57
C ALA A 23 -19.24 5.41 -11.44
N LEU A 24 -18.30 4.81 -12.19
CA LEU A 24 -16.91 5.28 -12.28
C LEU A 24 -16.75 6.53 -13.16
N ALA A 25 -17.70 6.79 -14.06
CA ALA A 25 -17.59 7.87 -15.03
C ALA A 25 -18.30 9.18 -14.62
N LEU A 26 -19.25 9.14 -13.68
CA LEU A 26 -20.08 10.32 -13.37
C LEU A 26 -19.43 11.36 -12.44
N ASN A 27 -18.44 10.98 -11.65
CA ASN A 27 -17.74 11.93 -10.76
C ASN A 27 -16.60 12.71 -11.46
N GLY A 28 -16.28 12.39 -12.72
CA GLY A 28 -15.24 13.07 -13.50
C GLY A 28 -15.71 14.34 -14.26
N ILE A 29 -16.95 14.75 -14.11
CA ILE A 29 -17.56 15.79 -15.00
C ILE A 29 -17.22 17.23 -14.59
N MET A 30 -16.59 17.48 -13.43
CA MET A 30 -16.42 18.82 -12.88
C MET A 30 -14.99 19.37 -12.87
N ALA A 31 -14.09 18.94 -13.72
CA ALA A 31 -12.79 19.59 -13.85
C ALA A 31 -12.17 19.40 -15.23
N ALA A 32 -12.70 20.03 -16.23
CA ALA A 32 -12.07 20.13 -17.53
C ALA A 32 -11.49 21.54 -17.73
N GLU A 33 -10.43 21.87 -17.00
CA GLU A 33 -9.51 22.91 -17.43
C GLU A 33 -8.24 22.22 -17.93
N THR A 34 -7.89 22.52 -19.19
CA THR A 34 -6.73 22.03 -19.94
C THR A 34 -5.42 22.66 -19.43
N LEU A 35 -5.20 22.69 -18.11
CA LEU A 35 -4.05 23.33 -17.50
C LEU A 35 -3.21 22.29 -16.76
N ASN A 36 -1.99 22.06 -17.27
CA ASN A 36 -0.87 21.41 -16.59
C ASN A 36 -1.14 20.05 -15.92
N ARG A 37 -1.81 19.11 -16.61
CA ARG A 37 -1.76 17.72 -16.18
C ARG A 37 -0.36 17.18 -16.42
N PRO A 38 0.18 16.34 -15.53
CA PRO A 38 1.46 15.67 -15.77
C PRO A 38 1.44 14.95 -17.13
N ASP A 39 2.54 15.04 -17.87
CA ASP A 39 2.69 14.41 -19.18
C ASP A 39 3.00 12.91 -19.11
N GLY A 40 3.00 12.34 -17.91
CA GLY A 40 3.34 10.95 -17.64
C GLY A 40 4.85 10.68 -17.63
N ARG A 41 5.67 11.71 -17.63
CA ARG A 41 7.13 11.62 -17.59
C ARG A 41 7.66 11.95 -16.20
N PRO A 42 8.75 11.28 -15.77
CA PRO A 42 9.42 11.68 -14.54
C PRO A 42 10.06 13.07 -14.70
N HIS A 43 10.12 13.83 -13.61
CA HIS A 43 10.71 15.17 -13.57
C HIS A 43 12.23 15.15 -13.64
N PHE A 44 12.84 14.03 -13.24
CA PHE A 44 14.26 13.73 -13.31
C PHE A 44 14.48 12.24 -13.48
N MET A 45 15.72 11.80 -13.69
CA MET A 45 16.04 10.39 -13.97
C MET A 45 15.61 9.48 -12.83
N PRO A 46 14.64 8.58 -13.05
CA PRO A 46 14.17 7.65 -12.01
C PRO A 46 15.16 6.50 -11.83
N LYS A 47 15.27 5.99 -10.60
CA LYS A 47 15.92 4.73 -10.27
C LYS A 47 14.94 3.56 -10.25
N ALA A 48 13.67 3.85 -9.92
CA ALA A 48 12.60 2.87 -9.90
C ALA A 48 11.53 3.16 -10.94
N LYS A 49 10.88 2.11 -11.41
CA LYS A 49 9.75 2.18 -12.33
C LYS A 49 8.45 1.71 -11.68
N ARG A 50 8.55 0.89 -10.62
CA ARG A 50 7.42 0.18 -10.01
C ARG A 50 7.54 0.16 -8.50
N VAL A 51 6.39 0.00 -7.84
CA VAL A 51 6.29 -0.19 -6.39
C VAL A 51 5.41 -1.39 -6.09
N ILE A 52 5.88 -2.29 -5.24
CA ILE A 52 5.09 -3.33 -4.58
C ILE A 52 5.02 -2.98 -3.10
N TRP A 53 3.82 -2.62 -2.65
CA TRP A 53 3.54 -2.12 -1.32
C TRP A 53 2.85 -3.19 -0.50
N LEU A 54 3.58 -3.77 0.48
CA LEU A 54 3.08 -4.80 1.39
C LEU A 54 2.67 -4.14 2.70
N PHE A 55 1.39 -4.12 2.99
CA PHE A 55 0.87 -3.45 4.17
C PHE A 55 0.25 -4.44 5.15
N MET A 56 0.87 -4.56 6.32
CA MET A 56 0.50 -5.48 7.40
C MET A 56 -0.48 -4.77 8.35
N ARG A 57 -1.77 -4.90 8.07
CA ARG A 57 -2.81 -4.19 8.80
C ARG A 57 -2.97 -4.65 10.24
N GLY A 58 -2.99 -3.70 11.15
CA GLY A 58 -3.26 -3.92 12.57
C GLY A 58 -2.12 -3.55 13.51
N GLY A 59 -0.96 -3.15 13.02
CA GLY A 59 0.18 -2.76 13.86
C GLY A 59 1.12 -3.92 14.20
N VAL A 60 2.11 -4.15 13.33
CA VAL A 60 3.17 -5.14 13.59
C VAL A 60 4.05 -4.65 14.72
N SER A 61 4.30 -5.50 15.72
CA SER A 61 5.23 -5.17 16.79
C SER A 61 6.66 -5.13 16.28
N HIS A 62 7.28 -3.95 16.33
CA HIS A 62 8.68 -3.77 15.94
C HIS A 62 9.62 -4.56 16.86
N MET A 63 9.29 -4.65 18.14
CA MET A 63 10.08 -5.36 19.16
C MET A 63 10.08 -6.90 18.99
N GLU A 64 9.11 -7.43 18.27
CA GLU A 64 9.03 -8.86 17.92
C GLU A 64 9.35 -9.13 16.44
N SER A 65 9.77 -8.10 15.68
CA SER A 65 10.07 -8.27 14.26
C SER A 65 11.49 -7.84 13.87
N PHE A 66 11.75 -6.53 13.85
CA PHE A 66 12.98 -6.00 13.25
C PHE A 66 13.79 -5.07 14.16
N ASP A 67 13.32 -4.80 15.38
CA ASP A 67 13.97 -3.88 16.32
C ASP A 67 14.08 -4.52 17.72
N PRO A 68 15.08 -5.41 17.95
CA PRO A 68 15.23 -6.12 19.22
C PRO A 68 15.51 -5.18 20.40
N LYS A 69 14.83 -5.42 21.54
CA LYS A 69 14.93 -4.62 22.77
C LYS A 69 15.24 -5.51 23.98
N PRO A 70 16.50 -5.90 24.19
CA PRO A 70 16.89 -6.78 25.32
C PRO A 70 16.47 -6.27 26.71
N ALA A 71 16.40 -4.94 26.87
CA ALA A 71 15.94 -4.31 28.12
C ALA A 71 14.51 -4.72 28.50
N LEU A 72 13.65 -5.07 27.53
CA LEU A 72 12.31 -5.59 27.84
C LEU A 72 12.36 -6.93 28.60
N ASN A 73 13.35 -7.77 28.31
CA ASN A 73 13.52 -9.03 29.03
C ASN A 73 14.17 -8.81 30.39
N GLU A 74 15.16 -7.90 30.47
CA GLU A 74 15.85 -7.55 31.71
C GLU A 74 14.90 -6.98 32.77
N PHE A 75 13.99 -6.09 32.33
CA PHE A 75 13.06 -5.41 33.24
C PHE A 75 11.63 -5.95 33.15
N ALA A 76 11.45 -7.16 32.66
CA ALA A 76 10.14 -7.80 32.53
C ALA A 76 9.33 -7.77 33.83
N GLY A 77 8.07 -7.32 33.74
CA GLY A 77 7.16 -7.27 34.89
C GLY A 77 7.33 -6.05 35.82
N LYS A 78 8.40 -5.26 35.68
CA LYS A 78 8.55 -3.99 36.40
C LYS A 78 7.76 -2.87 35.73
N SER A 79 7.44 -1.83 36.50
CA SER A 79 6.98 -0.57 35.90
C SER A 79 8.15 0.12 35.21
N ILE A 80 7.88 0.80 34.09
CA ILE A 80 8.89 1.64 33.40
C ILE A 80 9.50 2.66 34.37
N SER A 81 8.68 3.22 35.28
CA SER A 81 9.14 4.16 36.33
C SER A 81 10.16 3.60 37.30
N GLU A 82 10.24 2.26 37.43
CA GLU A 82 11.18 1.53 38.31
C GLU A 82 12.45 1.13 37.57
N THR A 83 12.65 1.58 36.35
CA THR A 83 13.82 1.27 35.52
C THR A 83 14.68 2.52 35.29
N PRO A 84 15.95 2.35 34.85
CA PRO A 84 16.77 3.49 34.40
C PRO A 84 16.16 4.30 33.26
N TYR A 85 15.21 3.71 32.53
CA TYR A 85 14.58 4.28 31.33
C TYR A 85 13.30 5.08 31.60
N LYS A 86 13.01 5.40 32.87
CA LYS A 86 11.78 6.14 33.28
C LYS A 86 11.55 7.43 32.50
N SER A 87 12.60 8.06 31.98
CA SER A 87 12.51 9.31 31.23
C SER A 87 11.78 9.18 29.89
N VAL A 88 11.48 7.97 29.39
CA VAL A 88 10.62 7.79 28.21
C VAL A 88 9.19 8.24 28.47
N LEU A 89 8.79 8.31 29.75
CA LEU A 89 7.45 8.79 30.17
C LEU A 89 7.40 10.31 30.37
N ASP A 90 8.50 11.05 30.18
CA ASP A 90 8.54 12.49 30.37
C ASP A 90 7.62 13.18 29.35
N ALA A 91 6.71 14.03 29.83
CA ALA A 91 5.75 14.73 29.00
C ALA A 91 6.39 15.56 27.89
N SER A 92 7.62 16.05 28.10
CA SER A 92 8.41 16.81 27.09
C SER A 92 8.87 15.96 25.90
N LYS A 93 8.97 14.65 26.06
CA LYS A 93 9.36 13.71 24.99
C LYS A 93 8.17 13.21 24.19
N ILE A 94 6.96 13.38 24.75
CA ILE A 94 5.74 12.88 24.13
C ILE A 94 5.38 13.77 22.94
N ARG A 95 5.41 13.19 21.76
CA ARG A 95 5.00 13.88 20.54
C ARG A 95 3.50 14.18 20.57
N LYS A 96 3.12 15.32 20.01
CA LYS A 96 1.69 15.67 19.90
C LYS A 96 1.00 14.66 19.01
N LEU A 97 0.03 13.96 19.60
CA LEU A 97 -0.84 13.05 18.87
C LEU A 97 -2.15 13.76 18.53
N ARG A 98 -2.68 13.43 17.40
CA ARG A 98 -4.04 13.76 16.99
C ARG A 98 -4.92 12.54 17.24
N VAL A 99 -5.46 12.44 18.45
CA VAL A 99 -6.23 11.27 18.87
C VAL A 99 -7.69 11.47 18.50
N PRO A 100 -8.30 10.65 17.63
CA PRO A 100 -9.71 10.74 17.29
C PRO A 100 -10.62 10.31 18.44
N ILE A 101 -10.11 9.52 19.39
CA ILE A 101 -10.88 8.98 20.51
C ILE A 101 -10.16 9.36 21.82
N LYS A 102 -10.85 10.03 22.73
CA LYS A 102 -10.37 10.25 24.09
C LYS A 102 -10.28 8.90 24.80
N GLY A 103 -9.12 8.53 25.21
CA GLY A 103 -8.87 7.29 25.95
C GLY A 103 -7.42 6.88 25.80
N ASP A 104 -7.11 5.87 26.41
CA ASP A 104 -5.95 5.17 26.81
C ASP A 104 -5.00 4.68 25.71
N ALA A 105 -5.17 5.15 24.52
CA ALA A 105 -4.37 4.74 23.40
C ALA A 105 -3.07 5.53 23.41
N ASN A 106 -1.96 4.94 23.74
CA ASN A 106 -0.57 5.39 23.50
C ASN A 106 0.45 4.90 24.50
N GLY A 107 0.15 3.84 25.16
CA GLY A 107 1.12 3.25 26.05
C GLY A 107 1.38 4.04 27.34
N HIS A 108 0.81 5.25 27.53
CA HIS A 108 0.97 6.01 28.78
C HIS A 108 0.50 5.24 29.99
N THR A 109 -0.51 4.42 29.84
CA THR A 109 -1.05 3.57 30.89
C THR A 109 -0.51 2.14 30.83
N ARG A 110 0.16 1.76 29.74
CA ARG A 110 0.80 0.43 29.58
C ARG A 110 2.24 0.48 30.06
N ILE A 111 2.42 0.78 31.35
CA ILE A 111 3.74 1.02 31.95
C ILE A 111 4.40 -0.25 32.49
N LYS A 112 3.70 -1.37 32.60
CA LYS A 112 4.27 -2.64 33.06
C LYS A 112 4.97 -3.33 31.90
N ILE A 113 6.28 -3.41 31.93
CA ILE A 113 7.12 -3.95 30.86
C ILE A 113 6.74 -5.39 30.55
N PHE A 114 6.47 -5.65 29.26
CA PHE A 114 6.18 -6.97 28.73
C PHE A 114 7.41 -7.47 27.95
N PRO A 115 7.95 -8.66 28.30
CA PRO A 115 9.16 -9.15 27.65
C PRO A 115 8.95 -9.39 26.16
N MET A 116 10.04 -9.41 25.39
CA MET A 116 9.99 -9.85 24.00
C MET A 116 9.47 -11.29 23.92
N GLN A 117 8.63 -11.55 22.92
CA GLN A 117 7.93 -12.83 22.79
C GLN A 117 8.66 -13.81 21.86
N THR A 118 9.81 -13.42 21.32
CA THR A 118 10.61 -14.18 20.36
C THR A 118 12.09 -13.90 20.55
N GLY A 119 12.94 -14.79 20.06
CA GLY A 119 14.38 -14.58 19.93
C GLY A 119 14.75 -13.83 18.67
N PHE A 120 16.04 -13.50 18.56
CA PHE A 120 16.64 -12.82 17.42
C PHE A 120 17.93 -13.51 17.00
N LYS A 121 18.21 -13.45 15.69
CA LYS A 121 19.46 -13.94 15.10
C LYS A 121 20.03 -12.91 14.15
N ARG A 122 21.33 -12.99 13.91
CA ARG A 122 22.01 -12.18 12.89
C ARG A 122 21.91 -12.88 11.55
N TYR A 123 21.59 -12.10 10.52
CA TYR A 123 21.40 -12.56 9.16
C TYR A 123 22.24 -11.76 8.17
N GLY A 124 22.56 -12.41 7.03
CA GLY A 124 23.32 -11.83 5.95
C GLY A 124 24.77 -11.54 6.32
N GLN A 125 25.51 -10.96 5.38
CA GLN A 125 26.86 -10.45 5.59
C GLN A 125 26.83 -9.18 6.44
N SER A 126 25.72 -8.42 6.36
CA SER A 126 25.46 -7.23 7.16
C SER A 126 25.29 -7.51 8.67
N GLY A 127 24.97 -8.76 9.04
CA GLY A 127 24.79 -9.15 10.45
C GLY A 127 23.58 -8.52 11.12
N ILE A 128 22.55 -8.13 10.37
CA ILE A 128 21.34 -7.51 10.90
C ILE A 128 20.55 -8.48 11.75
N GLU A 129 20.16 -8.03 12.96
CA GLU A 129 19.34 -8.83 13.87
C GLU A 129 17.88 -8.77 13.45
N ILE A 130 17.30 -9.96 13.18
CA ILE A 130 15.90 -10.15 12.78
C ILE A 130 15.32 -11.28 13.63
N SER A 131 14.05 -11.16 13.98
CA SER A 131 13.36 -12.09 14.87
C SER A 131 13.29 -13.50 14.28
N ASP A 132 13.26 -14.50 15.18
CA ASP A 132 13.09 -15.91 14.81
C ASP A 132 11.74 -16.18 14.10
N TRP A 133 10.83 -15.23 14.08
CA TRP A 133 9.56 -15.31 13.33
C TRP A 133 9.70 -14.96 11.85
N PHE A 134 10.85 -14.37 11.44
CA PHE A 134 11.09 -13.93 10.05
C PHE A 134 12.41 -14.50 9.46
N PRO A 135 12.68 -15.83 9.59
CA PRO A 135 13.93 -16.40 9.12
C PRO A 135 14.13 -16.33 7.60
N ASN A 136 13.04 -16.36 6.83
CA ASN A 136 13.15 -16.30 5.37
C ASN A 136 13.41 -14.85 4.90
N ILE A 137 12.73 -13.84 5.46
CA ILE A 137 13.06 -12.43 5.23
C ILE A 137 14.50 -12.17 5.68
N GLY A 138 14.93 -12.74 6.82
CA GLY A 138 16.31 -12.68 7.27
C GLY A 138 17.32 -13.15 6.22
N SER A 139 16.99 -14.19 5.46
CA SER A 139 17.86 -14.66 4.35
C SER A 139 18.02 -13.65 3.20
N CYS A 140 17.24 -12.59 3.20
CA CYS A 140 17.30 -11.47 2.25
C CYS A 140 17.83 -10.18 2.90
N ALA A 141 18.36 -10.22 4.13
CA ALA A 141 18.73 -9.03 4.90
C ALA A 141 19.68 -8.11 4.15
N ASP A 142 20.60 -8.65 3.36
CA ASP A 142 21.57 -7.88 2.59
C ASP A 142 20.95 -7.10 1.40
N ASP A 143 19.69 -7.37 1.06
CA ASP A 143 18.93 -6.65 0.02
C ASP A 143 17.94 -5.63 0.62
N ILE A 144 17.84 -5.53 1.94
CA ILE A 144 16.82 -4.75 2.65
C ILE A 144 17.45 -3.61 3.45
N ALA A 145 16.82 -2.43 3.40
CA ALA A 145 17.04 -1.33 4.34
C ALA A 145 15.94 -1.34 5.41
N PHE A 146 16.29 -1.54 6.66
CA PHE A 146 15.37 -1.52 7.80
C PHE A 146 15.35 -0.14 8.43
N ILE A 147 14.21 0.52 8.44
CA ILE A 147 13.97 1.81 9.07
C ILE A 147 13.31 1.54 10.42
N ARG A 148 14.07 1.69 11.51
CA ARG A 148 13.63 1.33 12.87
C ARG A 148 13.05 2.50 13.66
N SER A 149 13.06 3.69 13.09
CA SER A 149 12.72 4.93 13.77
C SER A 149 11.49 5.62 13.19
N MET A 150 10.56 4.86 12.63
CA MET A 150 9.30 5.41 12.15
C MET A 150 8.42 5.88 13.32
N TRP A 151 7.66 6.96 13.08
CA TRP A 151 6.61 7.41 13.98
C TRP A 151 5.43 8.01 13.22
N THR A 152 4.28 8.10 13.89
CA THR A 152 3.05 8.66 13.34
C THR A 152 2.32 9.51 14.38
N SER A 153 1.37 10.33 13.95
CA SER A 153 0.57 11.18 14.85
C SER A 153 -0.82 10.58 15.19
N ASP A 154 -1.17 9.45 14.59
CA ASP A 154 -2.42 8.73 14.87
C ASP A 154 -2.10 7.42 15.61
N ASN A 155 -2.80 7.15 16.69
CA ASN A 155 -2.64 5.97 17.53
C ASN A 155 -3.77 4.97 17.39
N ASN A 156 -4.62 5.14 16.41
CA ASN A 156 -5.71 4.23 16.09
C ASN A 156 -5.63 3.81 14.62
N HIS A 157 -6.42 2.84 14.20
CA HIS A 157 -6.38 2.28 12.85
C HIS A 157 -6.72 3.28 11.73
N GLY A 158 -7.17 4.49 12.04
CA GLY A 158 -7.15 5.65 11.15
C GLY A 158 -5.76 5.98 10.61
N ALA A 159 -4.70 5.59 11.34
CA ALA A 159 -3.33 5.65 10.89
C ALA A 159 -3.06 4.89 9.57
N GLN A 160 -3.88 3.90 9.21
CA GLN A 160 -3.82 3.27 7.88
C GLN A 160 -4.04 4.30 6.77
N VAL A 161 -5.03 5.18 6.92
CA VAL A 161 -5.26 6.28 5.97
C VAL A 161 -4.07 7.22 5.96
N GLN A 162 -3.55 7.56 7.14
CA GLN A 162 -2.39 8.45 7.27
C GLN A 162 -1.16 7.87 6.61
N PHE A 163 -0.88 6.59 6.78
CA PHE A 163 0.28 5.94 6.16
C PHE A 163 0.18 5.87 4.62
N HIS A 164 -1.03 5.78 4.07
CA HIS A 164 -1.21 5.75 2.61
C HIS A 164 -1.31 7.13 1.96
N SER A 165 -1.80 8.15 2.69
CA SER A 165 -2.09 9.47 2.12
C SER A 165 -1.20 10.61 2.66
N GLY A 166 -0.44 10.37 3.74
CA GLY A 166 0.29 11.40 4.46
C GLY A 166 -0.58 12.32 5.32
N ARG A 167 -1.91 12.11 5.34
CA ARG A 167 -2.87 12.94 6.08
C ARG A 167 -3.62 12.16 7.13
N HIS A 168 -3.77 12.78 8.29
CA HIS A 168 -4.51 12.20 9.39
C HIS A 168 -5.97 11.86 9.00
N PHE A 169 -6.50 10.78 9.56
CA PHE A 169 -7.86 10.29 9.28
C PHE A 169 -8.96 11.34 9.43
N LEU A 170 -8.82 12.31 10.34
CA LEU A 170 -9.79 13.39 10.56
C LEU A 170 -9.63 14.58 9.60
N ASP A 171 -8.58 14.62 8.80
CA ASP A 171 -8.37 15.68 7.81
C ASP A 171 -9.23 15.43 6.56
N PRO A 172 -9.45 16.46 5.73
CA PRO A 172 -10.02 16.26 4.40
C PRO A 172 -9.26 15.17 3.64
N ARG A 173 -9.99 14.31 2.97
CA ARG A 173 -9.40 13.21 2.21
C ARG A 173 -8.56 13.71 1.06
N VAL A 174 -7.35 13.17 0.96
CA VAL A 174 -6.40 13.45 -0.11
C VAL A 174 -5.99 12.15 -0.79
N PRO A 175 -5.47 12.21 -2.03
CA PRO A 175 -5.04 11.01 -2.74
C PRO A 175 -3.94 10.25 -1.99
N THR A 176 -3.96 8.93 -2.14
CA THR A 176 -2.90 8.05 -1.63
C THR A 176 -1.63 8.17 -2.48
N ILE A 177 -0.49 7.71 -1.94
CA ILE A 177 0.79 7.70 -2.67
C ILE A 177 0.66 6.94 -4.00
N GLY A 178 -0.07 5.82 -4.05
CA GLY A 178 -0.29 5.06 -5.28
C GLY A 178 -1.07 5.85 -6.32
N ALA A 179 -2.09 6.62 -5.90
CA ALA A 179 -2.84 7.50 -6.79
C ALA A 179 -1.99 8.66 -7.32
N TRP A 180 -1.14 9.26 -6.48
CA TRP A 180 -0.21 10.31 -6.90
C TRP A 180 0.82 9.83 -7.92
N ILE A 181 1.40 8.65 -7.71
CA ILE A 181 2.33 8.02 -8.66
C ILE A 181 1.62 7.74 -9.99
N ASN A 182 0.40 7.21 -9.92
CA ASN A 182 -0.42 6.96 -11.11
C ASN A 182 -0.73 8.26 -11.87
N TYR A 183 -1.10 9.32 -11.14
CA TYR A 183 -1.37 10.64 -11.71
C TYR A 183 -0.12 11.25 -12.38
N GLY A 184 1.02 11.19 -11.69
CA GLY A 184 2.26 11.83 -12.15
C GLY A 184 2.93 11.12 -13.32
N LEU A 185 2.95 9.79 -13.32
CA LEU A 185 3.78 9.00 -14.25
C LEU A 185 2.99 8.19 -15.28
N GLY A 186 1.67 8.11 -15.16
CA GLY A 186 0.87 7.32 -16.07
C GLY A 186 1.24 5.83 -16.12
N SER A 187 0.89 5.15 -17.21
CA SER A 187 1.02 3.69 -17.37
C SER A 187 2.31 3.26 -18.06
N LEU A 188 2.81 2.09 -17.64
CA LEU A 188 3.82 1.33 -18.39
C LEU A 188 3.15 0.22 -19.24
N SER A 189 1.84 0.04 -19.12
CA SER A 189 1.06 -0.99 -19.82
C SER A 189 -0.17 -0.39 -20.47
N GLU A 190 -0.49 -0.84 -21.68
CA GLU A 190 -1.72 -0.47 -22.36
C GLU A 190 -2.91 -1.36 -21.96
N ASN A 191 -2.65 -2.53 -21.40
CA ASN A 191 -3.63 -3.59 -21.17
C ASN A 191 -3.98 -3.83 -19.72
N LEU A 192 -3.23 -3.22 -18.79
CA LEU A 192 -3.41 -3.39 -17.35
C LEU A 192 -3.57 -2.03 -16.67
N PRO A 193 -4.30 -1.98 -15.53
CA PRO A 193 -4.40 -0.76 -14.75
C PRO A 193 -3.04 -0.41 -14.17
N GLN A 194 -2.86 0.87 -13.89
CA GLN A 194 -1.59 1.41 -13.39
C GLN A 194 -1.42 1.19 -11.89
N PHE A 195 -2.55 1.10 -11.19
CA PHE A 195 -2.64 0.92 -9.76
C PHE A 195 -3.61 -0.21 -9.42
N ILE A 196 -3.11 -1.23 -8.72
CA ILE A 196 -3.88 -2.40 -8.30
C ILE A 196 -3.83 -2.52 -6.78
N ASN A 197 -5.00 -2.84 -6.19
CA ASN A 197 -5.11 -3.26 -4.80
C ASN A 197 -5.51 -4.73 -4.72
N ILE A 198 -4.79 -5.50 -3.90
CA ILE A 198 -5.08 -6.90 -3.59
C ILE A 198 -5.30 -7.01 -2.07
N GLY A 199 -6.40 -7.61 -1.68
CA GLY A 199 -6.77 -7.80 -0.28
C GLY A 199 -7.80 -6.83 0.24
N PRO A 200 -8.12 -6.88 1.54
CA PRO A 200 -9.21 -6.13 2.12
C PRO A 200 -8.91 -4.62 2.23
N ARG A 201 -9.94 -3.81 2.07
CA ARG A 201 -9.90 -2.35 2.31
C ARG A 201 -10.88 -2.00 3.40
N PHE A 202 -10.41 -1.29 4.41
CA PHE A 202 -11.26 -1.00 5.57
C PHE A 202 -11.75 0.45 5.66
N PHE A 203 -10.84 1.44 5.73
CA PHE A 203 -11.21 2.82 6.05
C PHE A 203 -11.60 3.65 4.83
N ASP A 204 -10.99 3.40 3.69
CA ASP A 204 -11.26 4.14 2.48
C ASP A 204 -11.27 3.21 1.28
N LYS A 205 -12.28 3.39 0.42
CA LYS A 205 -12.41 2.62 -0.83
C LYS A 205 -11.97 3.42 -2.04
N LYS A 206 -11.61 4.70 -1.85
CA LYS A 206 -11.12 5.59 -2.89
C LYS A 206 -9.69 5.96 -2.60
N ASP A 207 -8.83 5.85 -3.58
CA ASP A 207 -7.43 6.23 -3.46
C ASP A 207 -7.16 7.60 -4.07
N ALA A 208 -7.88 7.94 -5.13
CA ALA A 208 -7.60 9.12 -5.92
C ALA A 208 -8.31 10.38 -5.45
N HIS A 209 -9.40 10.27 -4.70
CA HIS A 209 -10.19 11.40 -4.20
C HIS A 209 -10.40 12.49 -5.27
N TYR A 210 -9.86 13.69 -5.08
CA TYR A 210 -10.01 14.80 -6.02
C TYR A 210 -9.22 14.65 -7.34
N LEU A 211 -8.30 13.69 -7.44
CA LEU A 211 -7.67 13.36 -8.73
C LEU A 211 -8.64 12.69 -9.69
N GLY A 212 -9.71 12.12 -9.17
CA GLY A 212 -10.76 11.46 -9.93
C GLY A 212 -10.55 9.96 -10.13
N PRO A 213 -11.61 9.24 -10.51
CA PRO A 213 -11.66 7.77 -10.48
C PRO A 213 -10.72 7.08 -11.48
N ALA A 214 -10.18 7.80 -12.44
CA ALA A 214 -9.19 7.26 -13.38
C ALA A 214 -7.86 6.87 -12.68
N TYR A 215 -7.62 7.40 -11.49
CA TYR A 215 -6.40 7.18 -10.71
C TYR A 215 -6.64 6.32 -9.46
N ASP A 216 -7.87 5.83 -9.26
CA ASP A 216 -8.17 4.89 -8.19
C ASP A 216 -7.52 3.53 -8.44
N ALA A 217 -7.23 2.81 -7.36
CA ALA A 217 -6.80 1.42 -7.46
C ALA A 217 -7.92 0.52 -8.00
N VAL A 218 -7.57 -0.35 -8.92
CA VAL A 218 -8.43 -1.45 -9.33
C VAL A 218 -8.29 -2.59 -8.32
N ASN A 219 -9.39 -2.99 -7.69
CA ASN A 219 -9.39 -4.11 -6.75
C ASN A 219 -9.34 -5.43 -7.51
N LEU A 220 -8.34 -6.25 -7.19
CA LEU A 220 -8.10 -7.54 -7.81
C LEU A 220 -8.31 -8.66 -6.79
N LYS A 221 -9.09 -9.67 -7.19
CA LYS A 221 -9.22 -10.94 -6.46
C LYS A 221 -8.27 -11.97 -7.04
N ILE A 222 -7.64 -12.76 -6.19
CA ILE A 222 -6.78 -13.86 -6.64
C ILE A 222 -7.67 -15.08 -6.97
N ASP A 223 -8.47 -14.91 -7.99
CA ASP A 223 -9.33 -15.95 -8.59
C ASP A 223 -9.25 -15.81 -10.12
N PRO A 224 -8.53 -16.70 -10.82
CA PRO A 224 -8.41 -16.63 -12.27
C PRO A 224 -9.74 -16.67 -13.02
N LYS A 225 -10.79 -17.26 -12.39
CA LYS A 225 -12.12 -17.35 -12.98
C LYS A 225 -12.94 -16.08 -12.80
N ASN A 226 -12.66 -15.30 -11.75
CA ASN A 226 -13.39 -14.08 -11.43
C ASN A 226 -12.49 -13.03 -10.76
N PRO A 227 -11.42 -12.58 -11.44
CA PRO A 227 -10.40 -11.73 -10.84
C PRO A 227 -10.85 -10.29 -10.58
N LEU A 228 -11.85 -9.84 -11.32
CA LEU A 228 -12.37 -8.47 -11.25
C LEU A 228 -13.88 -8.50 -11.10
N ASP A 229 -14.41 -7.63 -10.27
CA ASP A 229 -15.84 -7.38 -10.23
C ASP A 229 -16.27 -6.84 -11.61
N TYR A 230 -17.32 -7.44 -12.19
CA TYR A 230 -17.84 -7.08 -13.51
C TYR A 230 -16.92 -7.40 -14.72
N ALA A 231 -15.88 -8.24 -14.55
CA ALA A 231 -15.02 -8.66 -15.67
C ALA A 231 -15.71 -9.58 -16.67
N LYS A 232 -16.82 -10.24 -16.28
CA LYS A 232 -17.59 -11.09 -17.17
C LYS A 232 -18.68 -10.30 -17.87
N PRO A 233 -19.01 -10.65 -19.12
CA PRO A 233 -20.21 -10.13 -19.78
C PRO A 233 -21.44 -10.30 -18.89
N SER A 234 -22.38 -9.35 -18.96
CA SER A 234 -23.69 -9.49 -18.29
C SER A 234 -24.39 -10.78 -18.73
N ASN A 235 -25.22 -11.34 -17.86
CA ASN A 235 -25.87 -12.64 -18.04
C ASN A 235 -26.37 -12.86 -19.48
N GLY A 236 -25.89 -13.92 -20.11
CA GLY A 236 -26.29 -14.34 -21.46
C GLY A 236 -25.56 -13.66 -22.62
N MET A 237 -24.71 -12.67 -22.38
CA MET A 237 -23.96 -12.01 -23.45
C MET A 237 -22.66 -12.77 -23.77
N THR A 238 -22.40 -13.02 -25.02
CA THR A 238 -21.13 -13.59 -25.48
C THR A 238 -20.03 -12.52 -25.54
N ALA A 239 -18.77 -12.94 -25.51
CA ALA A 239 -17.63 -12.01 -25.65
C ALA A 239 -17.68 -11.24 -26.99
N ALA A 240 -18.18 -11.87 -28.05
CA ALA A 240 -18.34 -11.22 -29.36
C ALA A 240 -19.43 -10.15 -29.35
N GLU A 241 -20.52 -10.37 -28.64
CA GLU A 241 -21.59 -9.37 -28.45
C GLU A 241 -21.12 -8.22 -27.58
N GLN A 242 -20.38 -8.50 -26.50
CA GLN A 242 -19.79 -7.48 -25.66
C GLN A 242 -18.83 -6.59 -26.45
N ARG A 243 -17.98 -7.20 -27.30
CA ARG A 243 -17.06 -6.45 -28.17
C ARG A 243 -17.82 -5.54 -29.14
N ARG A 244 -18.88 -6.04 -29.80
CA ARG A 244 -19.73 -5.22 -30.69
C ARG A 244 -20.38 -4.06 -29.95
N ASN A 245 -20.86 -4.30 -28.72
CA ASN A 245 -21.46 -3.26 -27.89
C ASN A 245 -20.44 -2.19 -27.50
N LEU A 246 -19.21 -2.60 -27.14
CA LEU A 246 -18.11 -1.69 -26.85
C LEU A 246 -17.75 -0.85 -28.09
N GLU A 247 -17.62 -1.48 -29.26
CA GLU A 247 -17.32 -0.79 -30.52
C GLU A 247 -18.41 0.23 -30.87
N LEU A 248 -19.69 -0.13 -30.65
CA LEU A 248 -20.81 0.80 -30.83
C LEU A 248 -20.74 1.97 -29.84
N THR A 249 -20.52 1.67 -28.58
CA THR A 249 -20.37 2.70 -27.52
C THR A 249 -19.22 3.65 -27.86
N ASN A 250 -18.08 3.12 -28.30
CA ASN A 250 -16.93 3.93 -28.71
C ASN A 250 -17.24 4.79 -29.96
N LYS A 251 -17.98 4.26 -30.93
CA LYS A 251 -18.44 5.07 -32.08
C LYS A 251 -19.33 6.22 -31.64
N LEU A 252 -20.29 5.97 -30.75
CA LEU A 252 -21.17 7.01 -30.18
C LEU A 252 -20.37 8.06 -29.38
N ASN A 253 -19.44 7.62 -28.55
CA ASN A 253 -18.57 8.52 -27.79
C ASN A 253 -17.68 9.37 -28.72
N ARG A 254 -17.11 8.79 -29.80
CA ARG A 254 -16.33 9.53 -30.79
C ARG A 254 -17.19 10.53 -31.59
N PHE A 255 -18.44 10.18 -31.82
CA PHE A 255 -19.39 11.13 -32.44
C PHE A 255 -19.68 12.31 -31.51
N ALA A 256 -19.92 12.04 -30.23
CA ALA A 256 -20.04 13.09 -29.21
C ALA A 256 -18.77 13.95 -29.08
N ALA A 257 -17.59 13.33 -29.14
CA ALA A 257 -16.31 14.06 -29.11
C ALA A 257 -16.14 15.04 -30.26
N LYS A 258 -16.70 14.73 -31.43
CA LYS A 258 -16.71 15.68 -32.58
C LYS A 258 -17.62 16.89 -32.33
N GLN A 259 -18.72 16.72 -31.60
CA GLN A 259 -19.61 17.82 -31.22
C GLN A 259 -19.05 18.66 -30.08
N TYR A 260 -18.22 18.04 -29.20
CA TYR A 260 -17.59 18.67 -28.03
C TYR A 260 -16.08 18.45 -28.06
N PRO A 261 -15.35 19.02 -29.02
CA PRO A 261 -13.92 18.71 -29.27
C PRO A 261 -12.99 19.15 -28.13
N LEU A 262 -13.46 19.99 -27.22
CA LEU A 262 -12.70 20.48 -26.08
C LEU A 262 -13.09 19.76 -24.76
N ASP A 263 -13.94 18.72 -24.82
CA ASP A 263 -14.31 17.95 -23.63
C ASP A 263 -13.39 16.74 -23.43
N PRO A 264 -12.37 16.85 -22.57
CA PRO A 264 -11.40 15.77 -22.30
C PRO A 264 -12.05 14.57 -21.59
N VAL A 265 -13.24 14.74 -21.01
CA VAL A 265 -13.95 13.66 -20.28
C VAL A 265 -14.40 12.57 -21.26
N ILE A 266 -14.78 12.92 -22.47
CA ILE A 266 -15.22 11.94 -23.46
C ILE A 266 -14.06 11.05 -23.90
N GLU A 267 -12.89 11.61 -24.14
CA GLU A 267 -11.69 10.83 -24.50
C GLU A 267 -11.23 9.93 -23.36
N ALA A 268 -11.22 10.45 -22.13
CA ALA A 268 -10.91 9.69 -20.94
C ALA A 268 -11.86 8.50 -20.74
N ARG A 269 -13.15 8.70 -21.02
CA ARG A 269 -14.19 7.65 -20.98
C ARG A 269 -13.94 6.56 -22.02
N ILE A 270 -13.62 6.93 -23.27
CA ILE A 270 -13.29 5.97 -24.33
C ILE A 270 -12.09 5.11 -23.89
N LYS A 271 -11.01 5.75 -23.44
CA LYS A 271 -9.80 5.05 -22.96
C LYS A 271 -10.11 4.11 -21.80
N SER A 272 -10.97 4.52 -20.85
CA SER A 272 -11.36 3.68 -19.71
C SER A 272 -12.15 2.43 -20.13
N TYR A 273 -13.07 2.55 -21.07
CA TYR A 273 -13.80 1.39 -21.60
C TYR A 273 -12.90 0.43 -22.38
N GLU A 274 -11.99 0.96 -23.18
CA GLU A 274 -11.03 0.15 -23.92
C GLU A 274 -10.07 -0.59 -22.97
N LEU A 275 -9.58 0.08 -21.91
CA LEU A 275 -8.75 -0.55 -20.89
C LEU A 275 -9.54 -1.65 -20.18
N ALA A 276 -10.75 -1.38 -19.70
CA ALA A 276 -11.59 -2.36 -19.02
C ALA A 276 -11.83 -3.62 -19.88
N PHE A 277 -12.00 -3.47 -21.17
CA PHE A 277 -12.14 -4.60 -22.09
C PHE A 277 -10.84 -5.40 -22.24
N ARG A 278 -9.68 -4.72 -22.38
CA ARG A 278 -8.38 -5.39 -22.48
C ARG A 278 -8.01 -6.14 -21.19
N MET A 279 -8.37 -5.57 -20.04
CA MET A 279 -8.16 -6.19 -18.74
C MET A 279 -8.86 -7.56 -18.58
N GLN A 280 -9.99 -7.77 -19.26
CA GLN A 280 -10.72 -9.05 -19.19
C GLN A 280 -9.90 -10.26 -19.66
N THR A 281 -8.93 -10.04 -20.51
CA THR A 281 -7.99 -11.09 -20.96
C THR A 281 -6.65 -11.00 -20.25
N ALA A 282 -6.11 -9.80 -20.09
CA ALA A 282 -4.76 -9.60 -19.54
C ALA A 282 -4.66 -9.95 -18.05
N VAL A 283 -5.72 -9.71 -17.27
CA VAL A 283 -5.69 -10.01 -15.83
C VAL A 283 -5.79 -11.52 -15.57
N PRO A 284 -6.73 -12.30 -16.15
CA PRO A 284 -6.73 -13.76 -16.01
C PRO A 284 -5.42 -14.41 -16.42
N ASP A 285 -4.78 -13.96 -17.52
CA ASP A 285 -3.47 -14.44 -17.93
C ASP A 285 -2.39 -14.16 -16.87
N ALA A 286 -2.38 -12.97 -16.29
CA ALA A 286 -1.45 -12.64 -15.21
C ALA A 286 -1.65 -13.51 -13.96
N LEU A 287 -2.86 -14.01 -13.70
CA LEU A 287 -3.22 -14.86 -12.56
C LEU A 287 -3.16 -16.36 -12.88
N ASP A 288 -2.83 -16.75 -14.10
CA ASP A 288 -2.63 -18.16 -14.44
C ASP A 288 -1.24 -18.64 -13.97
N PHE A 289 -1.20 -19.13 -12.73
CA PHE A 289 0.02 -19.62 -12.10
C PHE A 289 0.43 -21.02 -12.59
N SER A 290 -0.37 -21.68 -13.44
CA SER A 290 -0.01 -22.98 -14.01
C SER A 290 1.22 -22.90 -14.93
N GLN A 291 1.52 -21.72 -15.43
CA GLN A 291 2.70 -21.43 -16.26
C GLN A 291 4.00 -21.25 -15.46
N GLU A 292 3.89 -21.15 -14.14
CA GLU A 292 5.07 -21.03 -13.27
C GLU A 292 5.65 -22.40 -12.93
N SER A 293 6.96 -22.49 -12.90
CA SER A 293 7.64 -23.73 -12.49
C SER A 293 7.26 -24.14 -11.06
N SER A 294 7.32 -25.42 -10.76
CA SER A 294 7.08 -25.91 -9.40
C SER A 294 8.07 -25.31 -8.38
N GLU A 295 9.29 -25.00 -8.80
CA GLU A 295 10.30 -24.32 -8.00
C GLU A 295 9.84 -22.89 -7.64
N THR A 296 9.37 -22.13 -8.64
CA THR A 296 8.81 -20.80 -8.40
C THR A 296 7.61 -20.87 -7.48
N GLN A 297 6.68 -21.80 -7.69
CA GLN A 297 5.51 -21.95 -6.82
C GLN A 297 5.90 -22.27 -5.36
N LYS A 298 6.91 -23.14 -5.15
CA LYS A 298 7.45 -23.45 -3.82
C LYS A 298 8.17 -22.25 -3.19
N LEU A 299 8.87 -21.46 -3.99
CA LEU A 299 9.56 -20.25 -3.51
C LEU A 299 8.59 -19.26 -2.88
N TYR A 300 7.36 -19.15 -3.42
CA TYR A 300 6.27 -18.36 -2.85
C TYR A 300 5.42 -19.13 -1.83
N GLY A 301 5.76 -20.37 -1.51
CA GLY A 301 5.05 -21.19 -0.52
C GLY A 301 3.64 -21.59 -0.95
N LEU A 302 3.37 -21.78 -2.25
CA LEU A 302 2.06 -22.19 -2.76
C LEU A 302 1.73 -23.65 -2.44
N ASP A 303 2.72 -24.43 -2.09
CA ASP A 303 2.62 -25.84 -1.66
C ASP A 303 2.25 -26.01 -0.19
N ARG A 304 2.12 -24.92 0.57
CA ARG A 304 1.83 -24.92 2.02
C ARG A 304 0.53 -24.17 2.29
N ASN A 305 -0.40 -24.79 3.00
CA ASN A 305 -1.70 -24.16 3.30
C ASN A 305 -1.58 -22.81 4.01
N GLU A 306 -0.60 -22.67 4.91
CA GLU A 306 -0.41 -21.47 5.73
C GLU A 306 0.05 -20.26 4.90
N THR A 307 0.89 -20.47 3.89
CA THR A 307 1.49 -19.41 3.06
C THR A 307 0.80 -19.23 1.72
N LYS A 308 0.03 -20.22 1.27
CA LYS A 308 -0.53 -20.27 -0.09
C LYS A 308 -1.30 -19.02 -0.49
N SER A 309 -2.18 -18.54 0.38
CA SER A 309 -3.03 -17.37 0.06
C SER A 309 -2.19 -16.11 -0.17
N PHE A 310 -1.28 -15.82 0.73
CA PHE A 310 -0.40 -14.65 0.60
C PHE A 310 0.64 -14.84 -0.52
N GLY A 311 1.16 -16.05 -0.67
CA GLY A 311 2.06 -16.42 -1.76
C GLY A 311 1.46 -16.21 -3.14
N GLN A 312 0.18 -16.55 -3.32
CA GLN A 312 -0.53 -16.27 -4.57
C GLN A 312 -0.68 -14.77 -4.84
N GLN A 313 -0.92 -13.96 -3.80
CA GLN A 313 -1.00 -12.50 -3.93
C GLN A 313 0.35 -11.92 -4.36
N LEU A 314 1.46 -12.38 -3.76
CA LEU A 314 2.80 -11.91 -4.09
C LEU A 314 3.27 -12.40 -5.47
N LEU A 315 2.94 -13.62 -5.85
CA LEU A 315 3.22 -14.12 -7.20
C LEU A 315 2.43 -13.34 -8.26
N ALA A 316 1.17 -13.02 -7.99
CA ALA A 316 0.37 -12.14 -8.83
C ALA A 316 1.02 -10.76 -8.96
N ALA A 317 1.48 -10.18 -7.85
CA ALA A 317 2.15 -8.87 -7.86
C ALA A 317 3.41 -8.87 -8.73
N ARG A 318 4.24 -9.91 -8.64
CA ARG A 318 5.43 -10.04 -9.50
C ARG A 318 5.02 -10.12 -10.98
N ARG A 319 4.04 -10.96 -11.33
CA ARG A 319 3.58 -11.13 -12.72
C ARG A 319 2.92 -9.87 -13.29
N LEU A 320 2.18 -9.14 -12.47
CA LEU A 320 1.60 -7.85 -12.84
C LEU A 320 2.68 -6.77 -13.01
N SER A 321 3.69 -6.77 -12.13
CA SER A 321 4.84 -5.87 -12.22
C SER A 321 5.63 -6.09 -13.52
N GLU A 322 5.91 -7.35 -13.91
CA GLU A 322 6.52 -7.71 -15.19
C GLU A 322 5.73 -7.19 -16.40
N ARG A 323 4.41 -7.12 -16.28
CA ARG A 323 3.50 -6.64 -17.33
C ARG A 323 3.25 -5.13 -17.31
N GLY A 324 3.99 -4.41 -16.47
CA GLY A 324 4.00 -2.95 -16.44
C GLY A 324 2.95 -2.30 -15.52
N VAL A 325 2.43 -3.02 -14.53
CA VAL A 325 1.67 -2.37 -13.45
C VAL A 325 2.64 -1.58 -12.58
N ARG A 326 2.37 -0.28 -12.40
CA ARG A 326 3.31 0.63 -11.75
C ARG A 326 3.24 0.61 -10.23
N PHE A 327 2.03 0.50 -9.67
CA PHE A 327 1.83 0.45 -8.22
C PHE A 327 0.91 -0.72 -7.85
N ILE A 328 1.41 -1.62 -7.03
CA ILE A 328 0.66 -2.80 -6.57
C ILE A 328 0.64 -2.77 -5.04
N GLN A 329 -0.55 -2.56 -4.49
CA GLN A 329 -0.78 -2.53 -3.06
C GLN A 329 -1.36 -3.87 -2.61
N ILE A 330 -0.73 -4.49 -1.64
CA ILE A 330 -1.17 -5.76 -1.05
C ILE A 330 -1.46 -5.55 0.43
N MET A 331 -2.71 -5.76 0.80
CA MET A 331 -3.21 -5.55 2.16
C MET A 331 -3.31 -6.90 2.86
N HIS A 332 -2.42 -7.16 3.82
CA HIS A 332 -2.43 -8.39 4.59
C HIS A 332 -3.20 -8.23 5.91
N GLY A 333 -4.05 -9.19 6.19
CA GLY A 333 -4.79 -9.27 7.45
C GLY A 333 -6.26 -8.88 7.29
N ASP A 334 -7.14 -9.83 7.64
CA ASP A 334 -8.59 -9.65 7.67
C ASP A 334 -9.04 -8.92 8.94
N GLY A 335 -10.34 -8.64 9.02
CA GLY A 335 -10.96 -7.93 10.14
C GLY A 335 -10.94 -6.42 9.98
N ALA A 336 -11.72 -5.74 10.83
CA ALA A 336 -11.94 -4.31 10.75
C ALA A 336 -10.64 -3.52 11.00
N ALA A 337 -9.91 -3.84 12.04
CA ALA A 337 -8.65 -3.20 12.42
C ALA A 337 -7.45 -3.77 11.64
N GLY A 338 -7.52 -5.05 11.27
CA GLY A 338 -6.44 -5.83 10.69
C GLY A 338 -6.01 -6.96 11.61
N ALA A 339 -5.48 -8.04 11.04
CA ALA A 339 -5.18 -9.25 11.81
C ALA A 339 -3.99 -9.10 12.78
N TRP A 340 -3.11 -8.11 12.55
CA TRP A 340 -1.97 -7.83 13.43
C TRP A 340 -2.34 -7.06 14.70
N ASP A 341 -3.63 -6.75 14.90
CA ASP A 341 -4.14 -6.03 16.06
C ASP A 341 -4.29 -6.95 17.29
N ASN A 342 -3.18 -7.31 17.91
CA ASN A 342 -3.13 -8.26 19.00
C ASN A 342 -3.04 -7.60 20.38
N HIS A 343 -4.17 -7.10 20.88
CA HIS A 343 -4.34 -6.59 22.24
C HIS A 343 -4.30 -7.68 23.33
N SER A 344 -4.40 -8.93 22.92
CA SER A 344 -4.23 -10.15 23.71
C SER A 344 -3.65 -11.25 22.83
N GLY A 345 -2.99 -12.26 23.43
CA GLY A 345 -2.44 -13.38 22.70
C GLY A 345 -1.39 -12.99 21.64
N LEU A 346 -0.61 -11.92 21.87
CA LEU A 346 0.34 -11.35 20.90
C LEU A 346 1.27 -12.42 20.32
N LYS A 347 1.86 -13.26 21.19
CA LYS A 347 2.78 -14.33 20.77
C LYS A 347 2.15 -15.25 19.73
N ASN A 348 0.96 -15.74 20.01
CA ASN A 348 0.24 -16.67 19.13
C ASN A 348 -0.22 -15.98 17.84
N GLY A 349 -0.78 -14.76 17.96
CA GLY A 349 -1.26 -13.97 16.84
C GLY A 349 -0.12 -13.61 15.88
N HIS A 350 0.90 -12.91 16.38
CA HIS A 350 2.02 -12.45 15.55
C HIS A 350 2.82 -13.62 14.96
N SER A 351 3.14 -14.67 15.73
CA SER A 351 3.88 -15.82 15.19
C SER A 351 3.13 -16.53 14.07
N ARG A 352 1.80 -16.69 14.21
CA ARG A 352 0.97 -17.25 13.15
C ARG A 352 0.98 -16.38 11.88
N LEU A 353 0.83 -15.07 12.02
CA LEU A 353 0.80 -14.15 10.90
C LEU A 353 2.19 -14.03 10.24
N SER A 354 3.26 -14.06 11.03
CA SER A 354 4.63 -14.07 10.52
C SER A 354 4.89 -15.28 9.63
N ARG A 355 4.44 -16.48 10.03
CA ARG A 355 4.57 -17.68 9.19
C ARG A 355 3.81 -17.56 7.86
N GLN A 356 2.68 -16.82 7.83
CA GLN A 356 1.95 -16.59 6.58
C GLN A 356 2.70 -15.71 5.59
N VAL A 357 3.47 -14.72 6.09
CA VAL A 357 4.08 -13.69 5.23
C VAL A 357 5.57 -13.86 4.99
N ASP A 358 6.30 -14.52 5.88
CA ASP A 358 7.76 -14.58 5.86
C ASP A 358 8.31 -15.26 4.60
N LEU A 359 7.92 -16.52 4.35
CA LEU A 359 8.39 -17.26 3.18
C LEU A 359 7.95 -16.61 1.85
N PRO A 360 6.68 -16.24 1.66
CA PRO A 360 6.26 -15.60 0.41
C PRO A 360 6.98 -14.26 0.14
N THR A 361 7.21 -13.47 1.18
CA THR A 361 7.90 -12.17 1.03
C THR A 361 9.35 -12.37 0.62
N ALA A 362 10.06 -13.29 1.24
CA ALA A 362 11.41 -13.66 0.82
C ALA A 362 11.42 -14.25 -0.60
N GLY A 363 10.39 -15.04 -0.94
CA GLY A 363 10.19 -15.57 -2.28
C GLY A 363 10.06 -14.47 -3.33
N LEU A 364 9.27 -13.44 -3.04
CA LEU A 364 9.12 -12.26 -3.89
C LEU A 364 10.47 -11.56 -4.12
N LEU A 365 11.21 -11.24 -3.05
CA LEU A 365 12.51 -10.57 -3.15
C LEU A 365 13.52 -11.37 -3.97
N LYS A 366 13.63 -12.66 -3.71
CA LYS A 366 14.54 -13.57 -4.45
C LYS A 366 14.15 -13.70 -5.92
N ASP A 367 12.85 -13.79 -6.22
CA ASP A 367 12.38 -13.93 -7.61
C ASP A 367 12.56 -12.61 -8.39
N LEU A 368 12.25 -11.46 -7.79
CA LEU A 368 12.53 -10.15 -8.38
C LEU A 368 14.03 -9.98 -8.65
N LYS A 369 14.91 -10.34 -7.69
CA LYS A 369 16.37 -10.25 -7.83
C LYS A 369 16.87 -11.17 -8.95
N ARG A 370 16.46 -12.43 -8.97
CA ARG A 370 16.83 -13.42 -9.98
C ARG A 370 16.45 -12.98 -11.40
N ARG A 371 15.35 -12.23 -11.54
CA ARG A 371 14.84 -11.73 -12.82
C ARG A 371 15.39 -10.35 -13.21
N GLY A 372 16.24 -9.74 -12.39
CA GLY A 372 16.72 -8.36 -12.59
C GLY A 372 15.65 -7.30 -12.39
N LEU A 373 14.47 -7.67 -11.86
CA LEU A 373 13.36 -6.75 -11.64
C LEU A 373 13.53 -5.94 -10.34
N LEU A 374 14.29 -6.45 -9.37
CA LEU A 374 14.53 -5.75 -8.11
C LEU A 374 15.29 -4.44 -8.32
N GLU A 375 16.07 -4.34 -9.38
CA GLU A 375 16.85 -3.14 -9.71
C GLU A 375 15.96 -1.91 -9.96
N ASP A 376 14.76 -2.10 -10.52
CA ASP A 376 13.83 -1.02 -10.86
C ASP A 376 12.43 -1.15 -10.19
N THR A 377 12.32 -2.00 -9.17
CA THR A 377 11.10 -2.24 -8.39
C THR A 377 11.36 -2.01 -6.91
N ILE A 378 10.70 -1.03 -6.32
CA ILE A 378 10.72 -0.81 -4.87
C ILE A 378 9.74 -1.78 -4.23
N VAL A 379 10.20 -2.55 -3.24
CA VAL A 379 9.34 -3.34 -2.35
C VAL A 379 9.33 -2.69 -0.99
N VAL A 380 8.13 -2.40 -0.47
CA VAL A 380 7.92 -1.79 0.85
C VAL A 380 7.16 -2.76 1.73
N PHE A 381 7.61 -2.98 2.94
CA PHE A 381 6.88 -3.70 4.00
C PHE A 381 6.56 -2.71 5.11
N ALA A 382 5.30 -2.47 5.36
CA ALA A 382 4.85 -1.43 6.26
C ALA A 382 3.65 -1.86 7.12
N THR A 383 3.41 -1.09 8.17
CA THR A 383 2.26 -1.16 9.06
C THR A 383 1.91 0.27 9.51
N GLU A 384 0.73 0.48 10.07
CA GLU A 384 0.25 1.81 10.42
C GLU A 384 0.89 2.42 11.67
N PHE A 385 1.33 1.58 12.61
CA PHE A 385 2.01 1.95 13.86
C PHE A 385 2.66 0.71 14.50
N GLY A 386 3.40 0.89 15.59
CA GLY A 386 3.98 -0.17 16.37
C GLY A 386 3.11 -0.65 17.53
N ARG A 387 3.75 -1.31 18.49
CA ARG A 387 3.13 -1.83 19.70
C ARG A 387 3.86 -1.33 20.95
N THR A 388 3.12 -1.18 22.08
CA THR A 388 3.68 -0.67 23.33
C THR A 388 4.71 -1.62 23.94
N PRO A 389 5.79 -1.10 24.57
CA PRO A 389 6.70 -1.92 25.37
C PRO A 389 6.03 -2.49 26.62
N GLY A 390 5.00 -1.83 27.12
CA GLY A 390 4.19 -2.32 28.24
C GLY A 390 3.07 -3.25 27.78
N SER A 391 2.66 -4.15 28.68
CA SER A 391 1.56 -5.10 28.40
C SER A 391 0.20 -4.43 28.41
N GLN A 392 -0.65 -4.89 27.53
CA GLN A 392 -2.09 -4.75 27.65
C GLN A 392 -2.67 -6.10 28.09
N GLY A 393 -3.44 -6.09 29.20
CA GLY A 393 -3.86 -7.34 29.80
C GLY A 393 -2.68 -8.20 30.25
N ALA A 394 -2.81 -9.51 30.08
CA ALA A 394 -1.80 -10.48 30.48
C ALA A 394 -0.72 -10.73 29.42
N ASP A 395 -1.08 -10.69 28.14
CA ASP A 395 -0.27 -11.24 27.04
C ASP A 395 -0.40 -10.51 25.70
N GLY A 396 -0.86 -9.26 25.73
CA GLY A 396 -0.99 -8.39 24.58
C GLY A 396 -0.16 -7.11 24.66
N ARG A 397 -0.14 -6.35 23.58
CA ARG A 397 0.41 -5.00 23.49
C ARG A 397 -0.62 -4.05 22.88
N ASP A 398 -0.65 -2.83 23.35
CA ASP A 398 -1.51 -1.77 22.83
C ASP A 398 -0.89 -1.10 21.59
N HIS A 399 -1.65 -0.22 20.94
CA HIS A 399 -1.16 0.62 19.84
C HIS A 399 -0.04 1.53 20.31
N HIS A 400 0.94 1.77 19.43
CA HIS A 400 2.07 2.65 19.74
C HIS A 400 2.53 3.44 18.53
N SER A 401 2.36 4.77 18.62
CA SER A 401 2.64 5.67 17.49
C SER A 401 4.05 6.25 17.49
N PHE A 402 4.79 6.15 18.60
CA PHE A 402 6.05 6.87 18.78
C PHE A 402 7.26 6.11 18.26
N GLY A 403 7.13 4.82 17.99
CA GLY A 403 8.19 3.98 17.46
C GLY A 403 7.63 2.76 16.74
N PHE A 404 8.05 2.54 15.49
CA PHE A 404 7.79 1.31 14.76
C PHE A 404 8.80 1.13 13.61
N SER A 405 8.77 -0.04 12.98
CA SER A 405 9.70 -0.38 11.91
C SER A 405 8.97 -0.60 10.59
N VAL A 406 9.58 -0.11 9.52
CA VAL A 406 9.30 -0.43 8.12
C VAL A 406 10.57 -0.91 7.47
N TRP A 407 10.47 -1.57 6.31
CA TRP A 407 11.64 -1.80 5.50
C TRP A 407 11.35 -1.61 4.02
N MET A 408 12.41 -1.33 3.26
CA MET A 408 12.37 -1.12 1.82
C MET A 408 13.49 -1.91 1.14
N ALA A 409 13.26 -2.35 -0.10
CA ALA A 409 14.24 -3.08 -0.90
C ALA A 409 14.10 -2.75 -2.38
N GLY A 410 15.19 -2.82 -3.13
CA GLY A 410 15.22 -2.62 -4.58
C GLY A 410 14.97 -1.20 -5.05
N GLY A 411 14.91 -0.97 -6.36
CA GLY A 411 14.58 0.33 -6.95
C GLY A 411 15.50 1.47 -6.56
N GLY A 412 16.79 1.22 -6.29
CA GLY A 412 17.76 2.22 -5.83
C GLY A 412 17.89 2.33 -4.31
N ILE A 413 17.28 1.42 -3.54
CA ILE A 413 17.48 1.29 -2.09
C ILE A 413 18.79 0.55 -1.80
N LYS A 414 19.59 1.06 -0.87
CA LYS A 414 20.78 0.38 -0.33
C LYS A 414 20.34 -0.76 0.58
N GLY A 415 20.69 -1.99 0.23
CA GLY A 415 20.45 -3.15 1.07
C GLY A 415 21.51 -3.36 2.15
N GLY A 416 21.21 -4.22 3.13
CA GLY A 416 22.14 -4.62 4.18
C GLY A 416 22.36 -3.55 5.25
N ILE A 417 21.43 -2.63 5.45
CA ILE A 417 21.56 -1.54 6.41
C ILE A 417 20.35 -1.41 7.34
N THR A 418 20.59 -0.81 8.49
CA THR A 418 19.56 -0.31 9.39
C THR A 418 19.70 1.20 9.50
N ASN A 419 18.58 1.92 9.41
CA ASN A 419 18.52 3.36 9.57
C ASN A 419 17.68 3.71 10.80
N GLY A 420 18.23 4.58 11.63
CA GLY A 420 17.62 5.03 12.85
C GLY A 420 17.43 3.96 13.91
N SER A 421 16.97 4.36 15.09
CA SER A 421 16.64 3.46 16.19
C SER A 421 15.49 4.00 17.04
N THR A 422 14.79 3.11 17.73
CA THR A 422 14.02 3.46 18.91
C THR A 422 14.88 3.35 20.17
N ASP A 423 14.43 3.93 21.29
CA ASP A 423 15.10 3.81 22.58
C ASP A 423 15.17 2.34 23.07
N GLU A 424 15.81 2.10 24.19
CA GLU A 424 16.10 0.77 24.74
C GLU A 424 14.85 -0.04 25.05
N LEU A 425 13.70 0.63 25.24
CA LEU A 425 12.42 -0.02 25.46
C LEU A 425 11.59 -0.14 24.16
N GLY A 426 12.02 0.50 23.07
CA GLY A 426 11.21 0.57 21.85
C GLY A 426 10.06 1.59 21.96
N TYR A 427 10.18 2.59 22.85
CA TYR A 427 9.11 3.53 23.14
C TYR A 427 9.11 4.73 22.18
N HIS A 428 10.26 5.39 21.99
CA HIS A 428 10.38 6.54 21.09
C HIS A 428 11.37 6.29 19.97
N ALA A 429 11.07 6.74 18.77
CA ALA A 429 12.07 6.93 17.73
C ALA A 429 13.02 8.06 18.14
N VAL A 430 14.28 7.72 18.44
CA VAL A 430 15.27 8.63 19.04
C VAL A 430 16.40 8.99 18.09
N GLU A 431 16.83 8.08 17.25
CA GLU A 431 17.87 8.32 16.25
C GLU A 431 17.25 8.39 14.87
N ALA A 432 17.57 9.42 14.10
CA ALA A 432 17.00 9.68 12.76
C ALA A 432 15.48 9.35 12.68
N PRO A 433 14.63 10.05 13.44
CA PRO A 433 13.21 9.75 13.48
C PRO A 433 12.52 10.14 12.18
N HIS A 434 11.85 9.18 11.54
CA HIS A 434 11.15 9.36 10.28
C HIS A 434 9.63 9.36 10.46
N TYR A 435 8.99 10.39 9.93
CA TYR A 435 7.53 10.43 9.84
C TYR A 435 7.03 9.64 8.62
N VAL A 436 5.78 9.22 8.64
CA VAL A 436 5.21 8.38 7.57
C VAL A 436 5.38 8.99 6.16
N THR A 437 5.40 10.31 6.03
CA THR A 437 5.58 11.00 4.75
C THR A 437 7.01 10.89 4.21
N ASP A 438 8.01 10.56 5.02
CA ASP A 438 9.40 10.36 4.56
C ASP A 438 9.51 9.12 3.67
N VAL A 439 8.69 8.09 3.92
CA VAL A 439 8.57 6.93 3.02
C VAL A 439 8.00 7.37 1.67
N HIS A 440 7.00 8.26 1.66
CA HIS A 440 6.44 8.80 0.42
C HIS A 440 7.45 9.64 -0.35
N ALA A 441 8.18 10.52 0.34
CA ALA A 441 9.23 11.35 -0.24
C ALA A 441 10.32 10.50 -0.89
N THR A 442 10.76 9.44 -0.20
CA THR A 442 11.77 8.50 -0.69
C THR A 442 11.30 7.76 -1.94
N ILE A 443 10.07 7.26 -1.95
CA ILE A 443 9.49 6.61 -3.13
C ILE A 443 9.37 7.58 -4.30
N ASN A 444 8.82 8.78 -4.08
CA ASN A 444 8.70 9.80 -5.12
C ASN A 444 10.07 10.15 -5.71
N HIS A 445 11.08 10.35 -4.87
CA HIS A 445 12.45 10.61 -5.31
C HIS A 445 12.97 9.46 -6.19
N LEU A 446 12.88 8.22 -5.74
CA LEU A 446 13.35 7.06 -6.52
C LEU A 446 12.59 6.88 -7.85
N MET A 447 11.33 7.27 -7.90
CA MET A 447 10.51 7.23 -9.12
C MET A 447 10.67 8.48 -10.02
N GLY A 448 11.53 9.42 -9.64
CA GLY A 448 11.78 10.64 -10.42
C GLY A 448 10.65 11.66 -10.32
N ILE A 449 9.84 11.62 -9.27
CA ILE A 449 8.74 12.56 -9.05
C ILE A 449 9.17 13.66 -8.09
N ASP A 450 9.09 14.90 -8.54
CA ASP A 450 9.07 16.07 -7.66
C ASP A 450 7.61 16.36 -7.26
N PRO A 451 7.21 16.11 -6.01
CA PRO A 451 5.83 16.32 -5.60
C PRO A 451 5.42 17.80 -5.68
N HIS A 452 6.38 18.73 -5.65
CA HIS A 452 6.11 20.16 -5.79
C HIS A 452 5.70 20.55 -7.22
N LYS A 453 5.97 19.71 -8.21
CA LYS A 453 5.60 19.91 -9.62
C LYS A 453 4.30 19.23 -10.02
N LEU A 454 3.71 18.42 -9.12
CA LEU A 454 2.42 17.77 -9.38
C LEU A 454 1.29 18.79 -9.12
N GLU A 455 0.82 19.44 -10.15
CA GLU A 455 -0.32 20.36 -10.08
C GLU A 455 -1.63 19.66 -10.43
N VAL A 456 -2.69 20.02 -9.70
CA VAL A 456 -4.05 19.54 -9.96
C VAL A 456 -4.92 20.74 -10.34
N PRO A 457 -5.41 20.83 -11.57
CA PRO A 457 -6.23 21.95 -12.01
C PRO A 457 -7.44 22.18 -11.10
N GLY A 458 -7.70 23.45 -10.75
CA GLY A 458 -8.82 23.83 -9.89
C GLY A 458 -8.63 23.55 -8.40
N HIS A 459 -7.55 22.92 -7.99
CA HIS A 459 -7.24 22.67 -6.58
C HIS A 459 -6.02 23.49 -6.15
N LYS A 460 -6.19 24.30 -5.11
CA LYS A 460 -5.03 24.87 -4.44
C LYS A 460 -4.20 23.74 -3.86
N ARG A 461 -2.89 23.79 -4.07
CA ARG A 461 -1.97 22.95 -3.32
C ARG A 461 -2.17 23.26 -1.85
N LEU A 462 -2.74 22.32 -1.10
CA LEU A 462 -2.75 22.40 0.35
C LEU A 462 -1.30 22.32 0.81
N GLU A 463 -0.91 23.13 1.81
CA GLU A 463 0.34 22.91 2.50
C GLU A 463 0.36 21.48 3.03
N MET A 464 1.12 20.64 2.37
CA MET A 464 1.29 19.24 2.74
C MET A 464 2.69 19.09 3.29
N ASP A 465 2.83 18.31 4.33
CA ASP A 465 4.11 17.73 4.67
C ASP A 465 4.42 16.68 3.61
N PHE A 466 5.33 16.99 2.69
CA PHE A 466 5.77 16.07 1.65
C PHE A 466 6.79 15.06 2.17
N GLY A 467 7.23 15.21 3.42
CA GLY A 467 8.31 14.42 4.01
C GLY A 467 9.69 14.78 3.48
N HIS A 468 10.68 14.10 3.98
CA HIS A 468 12.08 14.20 3.57
C HIS A 468 12.55 12.86 3.02
N VAL A 469 13.37 12.90 1.99
CA VAL A 469 14.02 11.69 1.48
C VAL A 469 14.90 11.09 2.57
N ILE A 470 14.80 9.80 2.81
CA ILE A 470 15.69 9.08 3.73
C ILE A 470 16.99 8.78 2.96
N GLU A 471 17.87 9.79 2.92
CA GLU A 471 19.09 9.80 2.07
C GLU A 471 20.05 8.63 2.40
N GLU A 472 20.09 8.20 3.66
CA GLU A 472 20.97 7.14 4.11
C GLU A 472 20.66 5.79 3.45
N ILE A 473 19.39 5.56 3.06
CA ILE A 473 18.97 4.32 2.43
C ILE A 473 18.92 4.39 0.89
N VAL A 474 19.29 5.52 0.29
CA VAL A 474 19.23 5.73 -1.18
C VAL A 474 20.66 5.77 -1.76
N PHE A 475 20.87 5.10 -2.94
CA PHE A 475 22.14 5.16 -3.67
C PHE A 475 22.38 6.51 -4.34
#